data_e5f9c361e7c5931f259ca88b48ad0438
#
_entry.id   e5f9c361e7c5931f259ca88b48ad0438
#
_cell.length_a   1.000
_cell.length_b   1.000
_cell.length_c   1.000
_cell.angle_alpha   90.00
_cell.angle_beta   90.00
_cell.angle_gamma   90.00
#
_symmetry.space_group_name_H-M   'P 1'
#
loop_
_entity.id
_entity.type
_entity.pdbx_description
1 polymer ?
#
loop_
_entity_poly.entity_id
_entity_poly.type
_entity_poly.pdbx_seq_one_letter_code
_entity_poly.pdbx_strand_id
1 'polypeptide(L)'
;MLLLLILADDFTGALDTGVQFAACGIPTRVVVGEQVDFAANDAAVLVVDTETRHLSAAKAYAVIAKLTREAMSAGVFSIYKKTDSALRGNIGAELSALLKTSGERRLPFLPAFPQIDRVTRDGVHYISGVPVTESPFGIDPFEPVRHARVTELIGEQTDVPAYSFPTLKEGEAVPEQEGILVFDAGSLGDLASTGRALFRNGRPRLMAGCAGFAALLPDLMKMPGRRTVTMPKLLSLIHISEPTRLQLIS
;
A
#
# COMPACT_ATOMS: atom_id res chain seq x y z
N MET A 1 -2.92 4.69 -21.20
CA MET A 1 -2.05 5.60 -20.43
C MET A 1 -2.09 5.18 -18.96
N LEU A 2 -0.94 4.97 -18.33
CA LEU A 2 -0.83 4.57 -16.93
C LEU A 2 -1.21 5.75 -16.03
N LEU A 3 -2.23 5.57 -15.20
CA LEU A 3 -2.74 6.58 -14.27
C LEU A 3 -2.15 6.42 -12.87
N LEU A 4 -1.86 5.18 -12.45
CA LEU A 4 -1.33 4.87 -11.13
C LEU A 4 -0.38 3.67 -11.22
N LEU A 5 0.82 3.86 -10.68
CA LEU A 5 1.74 2.77 -10.35
C LEU A 5 1.57 2.40 -8.88
N ILE A 6 1.46 1.12 -8.58
CA ILE A 6 1.44 0.58 -7.21
C ILE A 6 2.66 -0.31 -7.03
N LEU A 7 3.49 0.00 -6.03
CA LEU A 7 4.64 -0.81 -5.64
C LEU A 7 4.28 -1.56 -4.35
N ALA A 8 4.03 -2.85 -4.44
CA ALA A 8 3.66 -3.70 -3.31
C ALA A 8 4.87 -4.50 -2.81
N ASP A 9 4.98 -4.67 -1.51
CA ASP A 9 6.09 -5.37 -0.86
C ASP A 9 5.98 -6.89 -0.94
N ASP A 10 4.77 -7.43 -1.20
CA ASP A 10 4.53 -8.86 -1.36
C ASP A 10 3.41 -9.15 -2.37
N PHE A 11 3.38 -10.40 -2.83
CA PHE A 11 2.44 -10.87 -3.86
C PHE A 11 0.97 -10.80 -3.40
N THR A 12 0.67 -11.20 -2.17
CA THR A 12 -0.70 -11.13 -1.63
C THR A 12 -1.19 -9.68 -1.61
N GLY A 13 -0.37 -8.76 -1.13
CA GLY A 13 -0.70 -7.33 -1.11
C GLY A 13 -0.85 -6.72 -2.51
N ALA A 14 -0.08 -7.20 -3.49
CA ALA A 14 -0.23 -6.79 -4.88
C ALA A 14 -1.59 -7.21 -5.43
N LEU A 15 -2.01 -8.45 -5.20
CA LEU A 15 -3.31 -8.96 -5.65
C LEU A 15 -4.47 -8.28 -4.91
N ASP A 16 -4.41 -8.21 -3.57
CA ASP A 16 -5.43 -7.55 -2.75
C ASP A 16 -5.69 -6.11 -3.17
N THR A 17 -4.62 -5.43 -3.57
CA THR A 17 -4.73 -4.04 -4.02
C THR A 17 -5.21 -3.97 -5.45
N GLY A 18 -4.67 -4.78 -6.34
CA GLY A 18 -5.07 -4.81 -7.76
C GLY A 18 -6.55 -5.10 -7.97
N VAL A 19 -7.11 -6.02 -7.17
CA VAL A 19 -8.53 -6.38 -7.25
C VAL A 19 -9.47 -5.22 -6.93
N GLN A 20 -9.07 -4.26 -6.08
CA GLN A 20 -9.89 -3.08 -5.75
C GLN A 20 -10.18 -2.23 -7.00
N PHE A 21 -9.19 -2.11 -7.88
CA PHE A 21 -9.34 -1.37 -9.14
C PHE A 21 -10.05 -2.20 -10.21
N ALA A 22 -9.67 -3.47 -10.35
CA ALA A 22 -10.29 -4.38 -11.31
C ALA A 22 -11.80 -4.56 -11.05
N ALA A 23 -12.22 -4.64 -9.78
CA ALA A 23 -13.63 -4.71 -9.39
C ALA A 23 -14.42 -3.45 -9.75
N CYS A 24 -13.76 -2.30 -9.89
CA CYS A 24 -14.34 -1.06 -10.42
C CYS A 24 -14.33 -1.00 -11.95
N GLY A 25 -13.90 -2.07 -12.65
CA GLY A 25 -13.81 -2.11 -14.11
C GLY A 25 -12.64 -1.29 -14.68
N ILE A 26 -11.66 -0.96 -13.87
CA ILE A 26 -10.46 -0.23 -14.28
C ILE A 26 -9.43 -1.25 -14.80
N PRO A 27 -8.90 -1.08 -16.03
CA PRO A 27 -7.86 -1.95 -16.58
C PRO A 27 -6.65 -1.99 -15.64
N THR A 28 -6.41 -3.14 -15.01
CA THR A 28 -5.37 -3.34 -14.01
C THR A 28 -4.51 -4.52 -14.39
N ARG A 29 -3.20 -4.35 -14.27
CA ARG A 29 -2.20 -5.40 -14.53
C ARG A 29 -1.34 -5.57 -13.28
N VAL A 30 -1.08 -6.83 -12.92
CA VAL A 30 -0.13 -7.18 -11.85
C VAL A 30 1.07 -7.85 -12.51
N VAL A 31 2.26 -7.43 -12.12
CA VAL A 31 3.54 -8.01 -12.55
C VAL A 31 4.41 -8.30 -11.32
N VAL A 32 5.29 -9.29 -11.42
CA VAL A 32 6.19 -9.69 -10.35
C VAL A 32 7.63 -9.38 -10.74
N GLY A 33 8.40 -8.85 -9.81
CA GLY A 33 9.83 -8.57 -9.95
C GLY A 33 10.15 -7.14 -10.43
N GLU A 34 11.44 -6.87 -10.57
CA GLU A 34 11.99 -5.52 -10.79
C GLU A 34 12.16 -5.12 -12.28
N GLN A 35 11.85 -6.04 -13.20
CA GLN A 35 12.00 -5.76 -14.63
C GLN A 35 10.63 -5.39 -15.20
N VAL A 36 10.35 -4.09 -15.22
CA VAL A 36 9.07 -3.55 -15.65
C VAL A 36 9.24 -2.67 -16.86
N ASP A 37 8.59 -3.03 -17.97
CA ASP A 37 8.49 -2.16 -19.14
C ASP A 37 7.27 -1.24 -18.98
N PHE A 38 7.51 -0.03 -18.46
CA PHE A 38 6.48 0.97 -18.28
C PHE A 38 5.93 1.52 -19.59
N ALA A 39 6.73 1.48 -20.68
CA ALA A 39 6.33 2.00 -21.99
C ALA A 39 5.37 1.04 -22.71
N ALA A 40 5.56 -0.27 -22.53
CA ALA A 40 4.67 -1.29 -23.10
C ALA A 40 3.40 -1.54 -22.26
N ASN A 41 3.19 -0.79 -21.17
CA ASN A 41 2.02 -0.98 -20.32
C ASN A 41 0.77 -0.33 -20.93
N ASP A 42 -0.27 -1.14 -21.13
CA ASP A 42 -1.58 -0.75 -21.66
C ASP A 42 -2.66 -0.55 -20.57
N ALA A 43 -2.38 -0.95 -19.33
CA ALA A 43 -3.30 -0.82 -18.21
C ALA A 43 -3.32 0.61 -17.64
N ALA A 44 -4.46 0.97 -17.04
CA ALA A 44 -4.60 2.23 -16.31
C ALA A 44 -3.95 2.17 -14.92
N VAL A 45 -3.94 0.99 -14.31
CA VAL A 45 -3.25 0.70 -13.05
C VAL A 45 -2.27 -0.43 -13.25
N LEU A 46 -1.02 -0.20 -12.91
CA LEU A 46 0.03 -1.21 -12.89
C LEU A 46 0.43 -1.48 -11.44
N VAL A 47 0.31 -2.72 -11.01
CA VAL A 47 0.77 -3.17 -9.69
C VAL A 47 2.03 -4.00 -9.89
N VAL A 48 3.09 -3.61 -9.22
CA VAL A 48 4.36 -4.34 -9.21
C VAL A 48 4.54 -4.98 -7.84
N ASP A 49 4.55 -6.30 -7.80
CA ASP A 49 5.04 -7.05 -6.65
C ASP A 49 6.56 -6.99 -6.65
N THR A 50 7.12 -6.31 -5.68
CA THR A 50 8.57 -6.09 -5.58
C THR A 50 9.29 -7.16 -4.77
N GLU A 51 8.54 -8.03 -4.06
CA GLU A 51 9.06 -9.08 -3.17
C GLU A 51 10.09 -8.54 -2.15
N THR A 52 9.90 -7.30 -1.69
CA THR A 52 10.87 -6.61 -0.85
C THR A 52 10.68 -6.84 0.64
N ARG A 53 9.56 -7.44 1.07
CA ARG A 53 9.22 -7.62 2.50
C ARG A 53 10.32 -8.29 3.29
N HIS A 54 10.88 -9.38 2.76
CA HIS A 54 11.89 -10.22 3.42
C HIS A 54 13.33 -9.88 3.04
N LEU A 55 13.54 -8.80 2.30
CA LEU A 55 14.89 -8.33 1.97
C LEU A 55 15.48 -7.52 3.14
N SER A 56 16.78 -7.29 3.12
CA SER A 56 17.36 -6.27 4.00
C SER A 56 16.85 -4.87 3.62
N ALA A 57 16.77 -3.96 4.59
CA ALA A 57 16.30 -2.59 4.37
C ALA A 57 17.05 -1.88 3.23
N ALA A 58 18.37 -2.08 3.12
CA ALA A 58 19.19 -1.52 2.05
C ALA A 58 18.82 -2.07 0.66
N LYS A 59 18.51 -3.37 0.56
CA LYS A 59 18.07 -3.98 -0.71
C LYS A 59 16.67 -3.51 -1.07
N ALA A 60 15.73 -3.50 -0.11
CA ALA A 60 14.38 -2.99 -0.34
C ALA A 60 14.39 -1.54 -0.81
N TYR A 61 15.20 -0.68 -0.15
CA TYR A 61 15.44 0.69 -0.59
C TYR A 61 15.90 0.76 -2.05
N ALA A 62 16.92 -0.03 -2.41
CA ALA A 62 17.49 0.00 -3.77
C ALA A 62 16.47 -0.40 -4.86
N VAL A 63 15.65 -1.44 -4.59
CA VAL A 63 14.58 -1.88 -5.50
C VAL A 63 13.54 -0.77 -5.71
N ILE A 64 13.03 -0.19 -4.63
CA ILE A 64 12.03 0.88 -4.72
C ILE A 64 12.59 2.13 -5.38
N ALA A 65 13.82 2.51 -5.06
CA ALA A 65 14.48 3.66 -5.69
C ALA A 65 14.67 3.45 -7.20
N LYS A 66 15.07 2.25 -7.63
CA LYS A 66 15.20 1.89 -9.05
C LYS A 66 13.88 2.02 -9.77
N LEU A 67 12.84 1.30 -9.30
CA LEU A 67 11.51 1.31 -9.92
C LEU A 67 10.88 2.71 -9.94
N THR A 68 11.06 3.48 -8.88
CA THR A 68 10.58 4.88 -8.83
C THR A 68 11.24 5.73 -9.92
N ARG A 69 12.56 5.64 -10.08
CA ARG A 69 13.31 6.40 -11.08
C ARG A 69 12.88 6.01 -12.51
N GLU A 70 12.78 4.72 -12.80
CA GLU A 70 12.35 4.20 -14.10
C GLU A 70 10.93 4.62 -14.43
N ALA A 71 10.00 4.52 -13.47
CA ALA A 71 8.61 4.95 -13.62
C ALA A 71 8.51 6.46 -13.93
N MET A 72 9.23 7.29 -13.18
CA MET A 72 9.26 8.74 -13.41
C MET A 72 9.84 9.09 -14.76
N SER A 73 10.91 8.41 -15.19
CA SER A 73 11.51 8.59 -16.51
C SER A 73 10.56 8.19 -17.64
N ALA A 74 9.67 7.24 -17.39
CA ALA A 74 8.61 6.84 -18.31
C ALA A 74 7.35 7.74 -18.23
N GLY A 75 7.39 8.82 -17.44
CA GLY A 75 6.28 9.78 -17.32
C GLY A 75 5.14 9.37 -16.39
N VAL A 76 5.35 8.37 -15.53
CA VAL A 76 4.36 7.99 -14.50
C VAL A 76 4.24 9.12 -13.50
N PHE A 77 3.01 9.65 -13.33
CA PHE A 77 2.78 10.80 -12.46
C PHE A 77 2.52 10.39 -11.01
N SER A 78 1.64 9.42 -10.77
CA SER A 78 1.25 9.03 -9.40
C SER A 78 1.76 7.65 -9.05
N ILE A 79 2.40 7.54 -7.88
CA ILE A 79 2.91 6.29 -7.33
C ILE A 79 2.30 6.06 -5.95
N TYR A 80 1.79 4.86 -5.73
CA TYR A 80 1.28 4.38 -4.46
C TYR A 80 2.21 3.29 -3.91
N LYS A 81 2.79 3.50 -2.73
CA LYS A 81 3.50 2.43 -2.03
C LYS A 81 2.53 1.63 -1.19
N LYS A 82 2.27 0.41 -1.61
CA LYS A 82 1.47 -0.55 -0.84
C LYS A 82 2.35 -1.21 0.23
N THR A 83 1.93 -1.08 1.48
CA THR A 83 2.60 -1.66 2.64
C THR A 83 1.75 -2.76 3.27
N ASP A 84 2.38 -3.61 4.07
CA ASP A 84 1.65 -4.56 4.91
C ASP A 84 0.76 -3.85 5.92
N SER A 85 -0.48 -4.31 6.08
CA SER A 85 -1.42 -3.71 7.02
C SER A 85 -1.19 -4.08 8.48
N ALA A 86 -0.26 -5.01 8.77
CA ALA A 86 0.26 -5.27 10.11
C ALA A 86 1.63 -4.61 10.35
N LEU A 87 2.10 -3.78 9.43
CA LEU A 87 3.36 -3.03 9.49
C LEU A 87 4.63 -3.92 9.48
N ARG A 88 4.58 -5.11 8.89
CA ARG A 88 5.78 -5.95 8.68
C ARG A 88 6.64 -5.41 7.54
N GLY A 89 7.91 -5.79 7.53
CA GLY A 89 8.85 -5.53 6.44
C GLY A 89 9.55 -4.18 6.52
N ASN A 90 9.98 -3.70 5.38
CA ASN A 90 10.93 -2.58 5.24
C ASN A 90 10.25 -1.21 5.04
N ILE A 91 9.20 -0.92 5.81
CA ILE A 91 8.31 0.24 5.57
C ILE A 91 9.09 1.56 5.52
N GLY A 92 9.92 1.84 6.54
CA GLY A 92 10.70 3.09 6.58
C GLY A 92 11.68 3.22 5.43
N ALA A 93 12.39 2.13 5.10
CA ALA A 93 13.34 2.09 3.99
C ALA A 93 12.65 2.33 2.63
N GLU A 94 11.52 1.68 2.40
CA GLU A 94 10.78 1.78 1.13
C GLU A 94 10.10 3.14 0.95
N LEU A 95 9.48 3.69 2.00
CA LEU A 95 8.89 5.02 1.96
C LEU A 95 9.95 6.10 1.75
N SER A 96 11.11 5.97 2.41
CA SER A 96 12.22 6.90 2.21
C SER A 96 12.82 6.81 0.82
N ALA A 97 12.94 5.60 0.25
CA ALA A 97 13.40 5.40 -1.11
C ALA A 97 12.48 6.11 -2.12
N LEU A 98 11.16 5.92 -1.97
CA LEU A 98 10.17 6.57 -2.81
C LEU A 98 10.26 8.10 -2.70
N LEU A 99 10.29 8.65 -1.48
CA LEU A 99 10.34 10.09 -1.24
C LEU A 99 11.63 10.72 -1.78
N LYS A 100 12.80 10.18 -1.39
CA LYS A 100 14.10 10.72 -1.81
C LYS A 100 14.31 10.64 -3.33
N THR A 101 13.88 9.54 -3.97
CA THR A 101 14.09 9.33 -5.40
C THR A 101 13.14 10.19 -6.24
N SER A 102 11.92 10.44 -5.79
CA SER A 102 10.98 11.27 -6.53
C SER A 102 11.28 12.76 -6.47
N GLY A 103 12.08 13.22 -5.50
CA GLY A 103 12.31 14.63 -5.22
C GLY A 103 11.10 15.35 -4.61
N GLU A 104 10.05 14.61 -4.23
CA GLU A 104 8.91 15.19 -3.52
C GLU A 104 9.30 15.54 -2.08
N ARG A 105 8.62 16.53 -1.51
CA ARG A 105 8.91 16.98 -0.14
C ARG A 105 8.12 16.22 0.91
N ARG A 106 6.98 15.61 0.53
CA ARG A 106 6.03 14.98 1.45
C ARG A 106 5.49 13.68 0.88
N LEU A 107 5.33 12.71 1.76
CA LEU A 107 4.69 11.43 1.44
C LEU A 107 3.59 11.13 2.46
N PRO A 108 2.31 11.32 2.11
CA PRO A 108 1.20 10.88 2.95
C PRO A 108 1.18 9.36 3.11
N PHE A 109 1.05 8.88 4.34
CA PHE A 109 0.98 7.46 4.69
C PHE A 109 -0.24 7.18 5.55
N LEU A 110 -1.16 6.34 5.05
CA LEU A 110 -2.38 5.91 5.71
C LEU A 110 -2.32 4.39 5.93
N PRO A 111 -1.71 3.91 7.03
CA PRO A 111 -1.48 2.48 7.27
C PRO A 111 -2.75 1.69 7.65
N ALA A 112 -3.81 2.35 8.07
CA ALA A 112 -5.00 1.70 8.60
C ALA A 112 -5.79 0.89 7.55
N PHE A 113 -6.41 -0.21 8.02
CA PHE A 113 -7.37 -1.04 7.29
C PHE A 113 -8.56 -1.40 8.21
N PRO A 114 -9.45 -0.45 8.46
CA PRO A 114 -10.52 -0.62 9.45
C PRO A 114 -11.45 -1.81 9.16
N GLN A 115 -11.63 -2.19 7.89
CA GLN A 115 -12.49 -3.30 7.49
C GLN A 115 -12.04 -4.67 8.06
N ILE A 116 -10.77 -4.77 8.47
CA ILE A 116 -10.19 -5.96 9.12
C ILE A 116 -9.64 -5.62 10.50
N ASP A 117 -10.22 -4.59 11.13
CA ASP A 117 -9.89 -4.14 12.49
C ASP A 117 -8.40 -3.81 12.71
N ARG A 118 -7.78 -3.13 11.70
CA ARG A 118 -6.44 -2.56 11.79
C ARG A 118 -6.52 -1.05 11.70
N VAL A 119 -6.28 -0.37 12.82
CA VAL A 119 -6.51 1.06 12.93
C VAL A 119 -5.28 1.78 13.49
N THR A 120 -5.17 3.08 13.19
CA THR A 120 -4.11 3.94 13.74
C THR A 120 -4.77 5.05 14.54
N ARG A 121 -4.38 5.20 15.81
CA ARG A 121 -4.89 6.24 16.73
C ARG A 121 -3.72 6.82 17.52
N ASP A 122 -3.65 8.13 17.57
CA ASP A 122 -2.55 8.86 18.24
C ASP A 122 -1.16 8.40 17.80
N GLY A 123 -1.03 8.06 16.50
CA GLY A 123 0.17 7.55 15.89
C GLY A 123 0.53 6.10 16.24
N VAL A 124 -0.30 5.40 17.00
CA VAL A 124 -0.12 3.98 17.39
C VAL A 124 -1.01 3.09 16.51
N HIS A 125 -0.45 2.02 16.00
CA HIS A 125 -1.17 1.04 15.19
C HIS A 125 -1.68 -0.12 16.04
N TYR A 126 -2.98 -0.42 15.88
CA TYR A 126 -3.70 -1.46 16.61
C TYR A 126 -4.23 -2.52 15.66
N ILE A 127 -4.24 -3.75 16.12
CA ILE A 127 -4.85 -4.91 15.46
C ILE A 127 -5.82 -5.55 16.44
N SER A 128 -7.09 -5.63 16.07
CA SER A 128 -8.16 -6.17 16.93
C SER A 128 -8.15 -5.59 18.36
N GLY A 129 -7.94 -4.28 18.44
CA GLY A 129 -7.98 -3.51 19.68
C GLY A 129 -6.71 -3.53 20.53
N VAL A 130 -5.67 -4.32 20.17
CA VAL A 130 -4.38 -4.32 20.88
C VAL A 130 -3.30 -3.68 20.05
N PRO A 131 -2.26 -3.04 20.65
CA PRO A 131 -1.12 -2.54 19.91
C PRO A 131 -0.50 -3.63 19.04
N VAL A 132 -0.03 -3.31 17.84
CA VAL A 132 0.51 -4.31 16.91
C VAL A 132 1.66 -5.13 17.52
N THR A 133 2.42 -4.55 18.43
CA THR A 133 3.51 -5.23 19.17
C THR A 133 3.01 -6.31 20.13
N GLU A 134 1.76 -6.25 20.56
CA GLU A 134 1.11 -7.23 21.44
C GLU A 134 0.24 -8.24 20.65
N SER A 135 0.10 -8.02 19.36
CA SER A 135 -0.61 -8.90 18.44
C SER A 135 0.28 -10.08 18.00
N PRO A 136 -0.26 -11.09 17.30
CA PRO A 136 0.54 -12.17 16.72
C PRO A 136 1.69 -11.67 15.83
N PHE A 137 1.60 -10.49 15.26
CA PHE A 137 2.67 -9.90 14.44
C PHE A 137 3.82 -9.31 15.25
N GLY A 138 3.57 -8.88 16.49
CA GLY A 138 4.63 -8.41 17.39
C GLY A 138 5.42 -9.54 18.04
N ILE A 139 4.81 -10.73 18.17
CA ILE A 139 5.43 -11.92 18.75
C ILE A 139 5.89 -12.94 17.71
N ASP A 140 5.85 -12.58 16.42
CA ASP A 140 6.36 -13.44 15.34
C ASP A 140 7.83 -13.75 15.58
N PRO A 141 8.24 -15.06 15.57
CA PRO A 141 9.61 -15.45 15.88
C PRO A 141 10.62 -15.07 14.79
N PHE A 142 10.18 -14.77 13.57
CA PHE A 142 11.04 -14.48 12.43
C PHE A 142 11.10 -13.00 12.11
N GLU A 143 9.96 -12.31 12.09
CA GLU A 143 9.83 -10.90 11.68
C GLU A 143 8.90 -10.14 12.62
N PRO A 144 9.25 -9.99 13.92
CA PRO A 144 8.39 -9.29 14.86
C PRO A 144 8.30 -7.79 14.54
N VAL A 145 7.09 -7.26 14.59
CA VAL A 145 6.87 -5.81 14.56
C VAL A 145 7.21 -5.23 15.93
N ARG A 146 8.30 -4.46 16.01
CA ARG A 146 8.91 -4.02 17.28
C ARG A 146 8.35 -2.71 17.81
N HIS A 147 7.73 -1.91 16.97
CA HIS A 147 7.19 -0.60 17.33
C HIS A 147 5.71 -0.51 16.94
N ALA A 148 4.86 -0.20 17.91
CA ALA A 148 3.45 0.07 17.64
C ALA A 148 3.23 1.53 17.19
N ARG A 149 4.13 2.46 17.59
CA ARG A 149 4.13 3.83 17.10
C ARG A 149 4.74 3.87 15.71
N VAL A 150 3.93 4.28 14.73
CA VAL A 150 4.30 4.19 13.30
C VAL A 150 5.54 5.04 12.97
N THR A 151 5.69 6.21 13.60
CA THR A 151 6.88 7.07 13.39
C THR A 151 8.17 6.46 13.93
N GLU A 152 8.11 5.71 15.04
CA GLU A 152 9.26 4.98 15.60
C GLU A 152 9.65 3.82 14.67
N LEU A 153 8.67 3.06 14.18
CA LEU A 153 8.90 1.99 13.20
C LEU A 153 9.57 2.52 11.92
N ILE A 154 9.15 3.67 11.43
CA ILE A 154 9.78 4.32 10.27
C ILE A 154 11.21 4.75 10.62
N GLY A 155 11.40 5.40 11.76
CA GLY A 155 12.68 5.92 12.21
C GLY A 155 13.76 4.86 12.48
N GLU A 156 13.36 3.59 12.75
CA GLU A 156 14.31 2.48 12.88
C GLU A 156 15.04 2.19 11.54
N GLN A 157 14.42 2.52 10.41
CA GLN A 157 14.91 2.14 9.08
C GLN A 157 15.39 3.32 8.22
N THR A 158 15.15 4.57 8.64
CA THR A 158 15.52 5.75 7.86
C THR A 158 15.70 7.00 8.74
N ASP A 159 16.51 7.94 8.26
CA ASP A 159 16.71 9.30 8.80
C ASP A 159 15.67 10.31 8.28
N VAL A 160 14.80 9.92 7.36
CA VAL A 160 13.72 10.79 6.87
C VAL A 160 12.76 11.10 8.01
N PRO A 161 12.47 12.37 8.30
CA PRO A 161 11.51 12.72 9.34
C PRO A 161 10.13 12.12 9.08
N ALA A 162 9.51 11.59 10.14
CA ALA A 162 8.15 11.09 10.12
C ALA A 162 7.33 11.77 11.21
N TYR A 163 6.12 12.20 10.87
CA TYR A 163 5.22 12.93 11.77
C TYR A 163 3.86 12.27 11.79
N SER A 164 3.26 12.15 12.98
CA SER A 164 1.89 11.65 13.15
C SER A 164 0.91 12.81 13.19
N PHE A 165 -0.21 12.65 12.50
CA PHE A 165 -1.31 13.60 12.46
C PHE A 165 -2.64 12.87 12.70
N PRO A 166 -3.62 13.54 13.33
CA PRO A 166 -4.97 13.00 13.39
C PRO A 166 -5.59 12.90 12.00
N THR A 167 -6.73 12.23 11.91
CA THR A 167 -7.57 12.23 10.71
C THR A 167 -7.87 13.67 10.29
N LEU A 168 -7.61 13.99 9.02
CA LEU A 168 -7.98 15.31 8.47
C LEU A 168 -9.50 15.37 8.23
N LYS A 169 -10.12 16.42 8.75
CA LYS A 169 -11.52 16.75 8.47
C LYS A 169 -11.66 17.40 7.09
N GLU A 170 -12.86 17.35 6.57
CA GLU A 170 -13.16 18.04 5.31
C GLU A 170 -12.87 19.54 5.42
N GLY A 171 -12.10 20.06 4.46
CA GLY A 171 -11.68 21.46 4.45
C GLY A 171 -10.36 21.75 5.19
N GLU A 172 -9.85 20.85 6.01
CA GLU A 172 -8.54 21.02 6.65
C GLU A 172 -7.40 21.01 5.64
N ALA A 173 -6.37 21.80 5.91
CA ALA A 173 -5.16 21.84 5.10
C ALA A 173 -4.26 20.62 5.41
N VAL A 174 -3.64 20.10 4.37
CA VAL A 174 -2.59 19.08 4.56
C VAL A 174 -1.40 19.72 5.26
N PRO A 175 -0.83 19.08 6.31
CA PRO A 175 0.33 19.59 7.01
C PRO A 175 1.51 19.91 6.08
N GLU A 176 2.27 20.98 6.42
CA GLU A 176 3.36 21.47 5.58
C GLU A 176 4.74 20.86 5.89
N GLN A 177 4.85 20.05 6.93
CA GLN A 177 6.07 19.36 7.31
C GLN A 177 6.62 18.52 6.15
N GLU A 178 7.92 18.59 5.93
CA GLU A 178 8.62 17.78 4.94
C GLU A 178 8.99 16.42 5.52
N GLY A 179 8.67 15.35 4.80
CA GLY A 179 8.93 13.99 5.26
C GLY A 179 7.73 13.06 5.05
N ILE A 180 7.63 12.03 5.87
CA ILE A 180 6.54 11.05 5.85
C ILE A 180 5.45 11.51 6.82
N LEU A 181 4.25 11.75 6.29
CA LEU A 181 3.10 12.24 7.05
C LEU A 181 2.15 11.08 7.34
N VAL A 182 2.22 10.54 8.55
CA VAL A 182 1.38 9.41 9.00
C VAL A 182 0.06 9.95 9.51
N PHE A 183 -1.05 9.47 8.96
CA PHE A 183 -2.39 9.89 9.37
C PHE A 183 -3.12 8.80 10.11
N ASP A 184 -3.76 9.18 11.20
CA ASP A 184 -4.67 8.32 11.95
C ASP A 184 -5.93 8.00 11.14
N ALA A 185 -6.46 6.80 11.33
CA ALA A 185 -7.78 6.40 10.87
C ALA A 185 -8.30 5.25 11.71
N GLY A 186 -9.47 5.43 12.31
CA GLY A 186 -10.20 4.40 13.06
C GLY A 186 -11.39 3.82 12.27
N SER A 187 -11.72 4.43 11.14
CA SER A 187 -12.85 4.03 10.30
C SER A 187 -12.58 4.25 8.81
N LEU A 188 -13.41 3.65 7.96
CA LEU A 188 -13.38 3.93 6.52
C LEU A 188 -13.70 5.40 6.21
N GLY A 189 -14.56 6.01 7.03
CA GLY A 189 -14.89 7.44 6.93
C GLY A 189 -13.68 8.33 7.16
N ASP A 190 -12.80 7.97 8.11
CA ASP A 190 -11.57 8.71 8.40
C ASP A 190 -10.59 8.63 7.22
N LEU A 191 -10.38 7.42 6.66
CA LEU A 191 -9.58 7.25 5.46
C LEU A 191 -10.10 8.08 4.30
N ALA A 192 -11.42 8.08 4.09
CA ALA A 192 -12.06 8.84 3.03
C ALA A 192 -11.95 10.35 3.25
N SER A 193 -12.09 10.82 4.49
CA SER A 193 -11.96 12.24 4.85
C SER A 193 -10.55 12.75 4.59
N THR A 194 -9.53 12.05 5.12
CA THR A 194 -8.11 12.38 4.87
C THR A 194 -7.80 12.30 3.37
N GLY A 195 -8.29 11.23 2.70
CA GLY A 195 -8.12 11.08 1.26
C GLY A 195 -8.65 12.29 0.47
N ARG A 196 -9.88 12.75 0.75
CA ARG A 196 -10.45 13.96 0.09
C ARG A 196 -9.62 15.21 0.36
N ALA A 197 -9.09 15.39 1.57
CA ALA A 197 -8.21 16.52 1.89
C ALA A 197 -6.91 16.47 1.07
N LEU A 198 -6.29 15.30 0.94
CA LEU A 198 -5.09 15.09 0.13
C LEU A 198 -5.32 15.39 -1.36
N PHE A 199 -6.51 15.09 -1.89
CA PHE A 199 -6.84 15.30 -3.31
C PHE A 199 -7.44 16.67 -3.63
N ARG A 200 -7.68 17.52 -2.63
CA ARG A 200 -8.34 18.82 -2.83
C ARG A 200 -7.62 19.75 -3.80
N ASN A 201 -6.29 19.77 -3.75
CA ASN A 201 -5.46 20.64 -4.60
C ASN A 201 -4.89 19.92 -5.83
N GLY A 202 -5.49 18.81 -6.22
CA GLY A 202 -5.06 17.98 -7.33
C GLY A 202 -4.63 16.60 -6.89
N ARG A 203 -4.20 15.78 -7.85
CA ARG A 203 -3.76 14.41 -7.61
C ARG A 203 -2.39 14.42 -6.93
N PRO A 204 -2.24 13.79 -5.77
CA PRO A 204 -0.92 13.61 -5.17
C PRO A 204 0.01 12.79 -6.07
N ARG A 205 1.28 13.16 -6.10
CA ARG A 205 2.29 12.42 -6.82
C ARG A 205 2.70 11.15 -6.09
N LEU A 206 2.81 11.24 -4.78
CA LEU A 206 3.13 10.12 -3.91
C LEU A 206 2.03 9.89 -2.89
N MET A 207 1.78 8.63 -2.61
CA MET A 207 0.89 8.17 -1.55
C MET A 207 1.38 6.81 -1.04
N ALA A 208 1.06 6.50 0.21
CA ALA A 208 1.34 5.19 0.77
C ALA A 208 0.22 4.72 1.70
N GLY A 209 0.11 3.41 1.87
CA GLY A 209 -0.85 2.77 2.75
C GLY A 209 -1.02 1.30 2.41
N CYS A 210 -2.00 0.66 3.04
CA CYS A 210 -2.40 -0.71 2.73
C CYS A 210 -3.58 -0.76 1.75
N ALA A 211 -4.18 -1.94 1.54
CA ALA A 211 -5.35 -2.11 0.68
C ALA A 211 -6.57 -1.28 1.15
N GLY A 212 -6.67 -0.96 2.45
CA GLY A 212 -7.75 -0.15 3.00
C GLY A 212 -7.86 1.24 2.38
N PHE A 213 -6.74 1.96 2.27
CA PHE A 213 -6.73 3.27 1.60
C PHE A 213 -6.74 3.12 0.08
N ALA A 214 -6.07 2.11 -0.47
CA ALA A 214 -6.05 1.85 -1.91
C ALA A 214 -7.46 1.65 -2.50
N ALA A 215 -8.37 1.04 -1.74
CA ALA A 215 -9.77 0.82 -2.15
C ALA A 215 -10.55 2.13 -2.42
N LEU A 216 -10.10 3.26 -1.88
CA LEU A 216 -10.72 4.57 -2.08
C LEU A 216 -10.14 5.32 -3.29
N LEU A 217 -8.96 4.93 -3.78
CA LEU A 217 -8.27 5.63 -4.86
C LEU A 217 -9.05 5.66 -6.18
N PRO A 218 -9.81 4.63 -6.60
CA PRO A 218 -10.65 4.72 -7.79
C PRO A 218 -11.55 5.95 -7.80
N ASP A 219 -12.24 6.21 -6.68
CA ASP A 219 -13.16 7.34 -6.53
C ASP A 219 -12.39 8.66 -6.34
N LEU A 220 -11.38 8.70 -5.47
CA LEU A 220 -10.57 9.90 -5.22
C LEU A 220 -9.85 10.40 -6.48
N MET A 221 -9.36 9.49 -7.30
CA MET A 221 -8.68 9.78 -8.57
C MET A 221 -9.67 10.00 -9.72
N LYS A 222 -10.98 9.80 -9.50
CA LYS A 222 -12.02 9.84 -10.54
C LYS A 222 -11.66 8.99 -11.75
N MET A 223 -11.20 7.76 -11.49
CA MET A 223 -10.78 6.87 -12.55
C MET A 223 -11.97 6.42 -13.40
N PRO A 224 -11.82 6.38 -14.74
CA PRO A 224 -12.89 5.91 -15.61
C PRO A 224 -13.05 4.38 -15.46
N GLY A 225 -13.95 3.94 -14.59
CA GLY A 225 -14.35 2.55 -14.44
C GLY A 225 -15.62 2.27 -15.24
N ARG A 226 -15.71 1.09 -15.86
CA ARG A 226 -16.97 0.58 -16.37
C ARG A 226 -17.65 -0.21 -15.25
N ARG A 227 -18.78 0.25 -14.78
CA ARG A 227 -19.58 -0.33 -13.68
C ARG A 227 -20.24 -1.69 -13.98
N THR A 228 -19.67 -2.53 -14.84
CA THR A 228 -20.16 -3.88 -15.12
C THR A 228 -19.00 -4.83 -15.39
N VAL A 229 -18.35 -5.27 -14.33
CA VAL A 229 -17.65 -6.54 -14.40
C VAL A 229 -18.65 -7.60 -13.93
N THR A 230 -19.33 -8.23 -14.85
CA THR A 230 -19.88 -9.56 -14.58
C THR A 230 -18.68 -10.44 -14.29
N MET A 231 -18.43 -10.75 -13.02
CA MET A 231 -17.42 -11.75 -12.66
C MET A 231 -17.67 -12.98 -13.53
N PRO A 232 -16.70 -13.42 -14.36
CA PRO A 232 -16.86 -14.73 -14.98
C PRO A 232 -17.09 -15.71 -13.85
N LYS A 233 -18.05 -16.63 -14.00
CA LYS A 233 -18.30 -17.70 -13.06
C LYS A 233 -17.03 -18.54 -12.94
N LEU A 234 -16.10 -18.18 -12.08
CA LEU A 234 -14.94 -18.96 -11.66
C LEU A 234 -15.34 -20.15 -10.75
N LEU A 235 -16.61 -20.56 -10.82
CA LEU A 235 -17.15 -21.66 -10.04
C LEU A 235 -16.59 -23.05 -10.44
N SER A 236 -15.84 -23.15 -11.53
CA SER A 236 -15.32 -24.46 -11.96
C SER A 236 -13.90 -24.78 -11.51
N LEU A 237 -13.12 -23.81 -11.02
CA LEU A 237 -11.74 -24.06 -10.60
C LEU A 237 -11.58 -24.43 -9.12
N ILE A 238 -12.59 -24.18 -8.30
CA ILE A 238 -12.57 -24.55 -6.86
C ILE A 238 -12.76 -26.06 -6.67
N HIS A 239 -13.29 -26.77 -7.63
CA HIS A 239 -13.46 -28.24 -7.57
C HIS A 239 -12.23 -29.06 -8.00
N ILE A 240 -11.14 -28.44 -8.39
CA ILE A 240 -9.93 -29.17 -8.87
C ILE A 240 -8.94 -29.48 -7.75
N SER A 241 -9.13 -28.97 -6.54
CA SER A 241 -8.25 -29.19 -5.40
C SER A 241 -8.89 -29.94 -4.22
N GLU A 242 -9.69 -30.96 -4.48
CA GLU A 242 -9.89 -31.95 -3.42
C GLU A 242 -8.61 -32.78 -3.26
N PRO A 243 -8.01 -32.82 -2.06
CA PRO A 243 -6.86 -33.68 -1.84
C PRO A 243 -7.33 -35.12 -2.00
N THR A 244 -6.76 -35.82 -2.97
CA THR A 244 -6.93 -37.25 -3.15
C THR A 244 -6.61 -37.93 -1.81
N ARG A 245 -7.61 -38.51 -1.17
CA ARG A 245 -7.38 -39.35 0.03
C ARG A 245 -6.42 -40.47 -0.38
N LEU A 246 -5.21 -40.45 0.18
CA LEU A 246 -4.34 -41.61 0.17
C LEU A 246 -5.08 -42.72 0.87
N GLN A 247 -5.60 -43.70 0.12
CA GLN A 247 -6.01 -44.99 0.64
C GLN A 247 -4.74 -45.71 1.02
N LEU A 248 -4.55 -45.90 2.32
CA LEU A 248 -3.61 -46.85 2.83
C LEU A 248 -4.05 -48.25 2.35
N ILE A 249 -3.24 -48.87 1.49
CA ILE A 249 -3.35 -50.29 1.14
C ILE A 249 -2.66 -51.04 2.26
N SER A 250 -3.47 -51.80 3.00
CA SER A 250 -3.02 -52.80 3.97
C SER A 250 -2.33 -53.99 3.30
#